data_d8bece66c6f55f5567d395ef2ed42028
#
_entry.id   d8bece66c6f55f5567d395ef2ed42028
#
_cell.length_a   1.000
_cell.length_b   1.000
_cell.length_c   1.000
_cell.angle_alpha   90.00
_cell.angle_beta   90.00
_cell.angle_gamma   90.00
#
_symmetry.space_group_name_H-M   'P 1'
#
loop_
_entity.id
_entity.type
_entity.pdbx_description
1 polymer ?
#
loop_
_entity_poly.entity_id
_entity_poly.type
_entity_poly.pdbx_seq_one_letter_code
_entity_poly.pdbx_strand_id
1 'polypeptide(L)'
;MESRILSLAALTVLELSPPDMVEAAARAGYSHVGLRLVPATVEEHHYPLLADAGLRRRTLARLRDSGVRTLDVEILRLRPDTRVGEFAAVLEVGAEFGARYVLVAGNDDDERRSADNFAALC
;
A
#
# COMPACT_ATOMS: atom_id res chain seq x y z
N MET A 1 21.92 -1.42 19.06
CA MET A 1 20.69 -2.27 19.11
C MET A 1 19.77 -1.89 17.98
N GLU A 2 19.44 -2.83 17.13
CA GLU A 2 18.50 -2.58 16.05
C GLU A 2 17.09 -2.39 16.61
N SER A 3 16.41 -1.32 16.18
CA SER A 3 15.03 -1.10 16.57
C SER A 3 14.13 -2.03 15.76
N ARG A 4 13.15 -2.60 16.44
CA ARG A 4 12.17 -3.46 15.80
C ARG A 4 11.26 -2.61 14.91
N ILE A 5 10.98 -3.10 13.70
CA ILE A 5 9.98 -2.49 12.82
C ILE A 5 8.60 -2.93 13.31
N LEU A 6 7.76 -1.94 13.63
CA LEU A 6 6.35 -2.16 13.92
C LEU A 6 5.56 -1.35 12.91
N SER A 7 4.78 -2.04 12.09
CA SER A 7 3.98 -1.41 11.04
C SER A 7 2.49 -1.54 11.31
N LEU A 8 1.78 -0.42 11.23
CA LEU A 8 0.32 -0.41 11.30
C LEU A 8 -0.24 -0.74 9.92
N ALA A 9 -0.96 -1.84 9.82
CA ALA A 9 -1.57 -2.27 8.56
C ALA A 9 -2.84 -1.47 8.28
N ALA A 10 -3.05 -1.11 7.02
CA ALA A 10 -4.24 -0.36 6.60
C ALA A 10 -5.55 -1.05 6.98
N LEU A 11 -5.59 -2.38 6.86
CA LEU A 11 -6.77 -3.18 7.21
C LEU A 11 -7.26 -2.97 8.64
N THR A 12 -6.34 -2.67 9.55
CA THR A 12 -6.66 -2.45 10.98
C THR A 12 -7.48 -1.18 11.18
N VAL A 13 -7.30 -0.17 10.34
CA VAL A 13 -7.85 1.19 10.51
C VAL A 13 -8.41 1.74 9.21
N LEU A 14 -9.16 0.94 8.46
CA LEU A 14 -9.71 1.34 7.15
C LEU A 14 -10.60 2.58 7.21
N GLU A 15 -11.19 2.87 8.36
CA GLU A 15 -12.03 4.04 8.59
C GLU A 15 -11.24 5.35 8.64
N LEU A 16 -9.94 5.28 8.91
CA LEU A 16 -9.10 6.47 8.97
C LEU A 16 -8.61 6.87 7.58
N SER A 17 -8.58 8.16 7.31
CA SER A 17 -7.89 8.66 6.12
C SER A 17 -6.39 8.35 6.23
N PRO A 18 -5.66 8.23 5.11
CA PRO A 18 -4.22 7.98 5.17
C PRO A 18 -3.43 8.98 6.04
N PRO A 19 -3.66 10.30 5.96
CA PRO A 19 -2.99 11.23 6.87
C PRO A 19 -3.29 10.95 8.35
N ASP A 20 -4.55 10.66 8.67
CA ASP A 20 -4.96 10.37 10.05
C ASP A 20 -4.38 9.04 10.54
N MET A 21 -4.29 8.06 9.65
CA MET A 21 -3.64 6.78 9.95
C MET A 21 -2.17 6.98 10.33
N VAL A 22 -1.44 7.81 9.58
CA VAL A 22 -0.05 8.13 9.88
C VAL A 22 0.07 8.77 11.25
N GLU A 23 -0.79 9.71 11.55
CA GLU A 23 -0.79 10.38 12.86
C GLU A 23 -1.10 9.40 14.00
N ALA A 24 -2.10 8.53 13.82
CA ALA A 24 -2.44 7.51 14.81
C ALA A 24 -1.28 6.54 15.03
N ALA A 25 -0.59 6.13 13.96
CA ALA A 25 0.57 5.26 14.05
C ALA A 25 1.70 5.94 14.86
N ALA A 26 1.97 7.21 14.59
CA ALA A 26 2.98 7.97 15.30
C ALA A 26 2.68 8.06 16.80
N ARG A 27 1.43 8.37 17.14
CA ARG A 27 1.00 8.47 18.56
C ARG A 27 1.09 7.13 19.29
N ALA A 28 0.81 6.03 18.58
CA ALA A 28 0.84 4.69 19.17
C ALA A 28 2.25 4.09 19.23
N GLY A 29 3.25 4.76 18.66
CA GLY A 29 4.63 4.29 18.69
C GLY A 29 5.02 3.34 17.56
N TYR A 30 4.22 3.26 16.50
CA TYR A 30 4.60 2.51 15.30
C TYR A 30 5.68 3.24 14.52
N SER A 31 6.63 2.49 13.99
CA SER A 31 7.70 3.06 13.15
C SER A 31 7.29 3.16 11.68
N HIS A 32 6.32 2.35 11.27
CA HIS A 32 5.91 2.22 9.88
C HIS A 32 4.38 2.10 9.74
N VAL A 33 3.92 2.33 8.51
CA VAL A 33 2.54 2.06 8.09
C VAL A 33 2.54 1.26 6.79
N GLY A 34 1.49 0.50 6.58
CA GLY A 34 1.17 -0.07 5.27
C GLY A 34 0.01 0.71 4.66
N LEU A 35 0.17 1.21 3.45
CA LEU A 35 -0.84 2.05 2.81
C LEU A 35 -1.66 1.28 1.77
N ARG A 36 -2.99 1.40 1.85
CA ARG A 36 -3.91 0.79 0.91
C ARG A 36 -4.09 1.69 -0.31
N LEU A 37 -3.45 1.33 -1.43
CA LEU A 37 -3.58 2.07 -2.69
C LEU A 37 -4.72 1.55 -3.54
N VAL A 38 -5.00 0.26 -3.43
CA VAL A 38 -6.09 -0.42 -4.15
C VAL A 38 -6.95 -1.15 -3.13
N PRO A 39 -8.29 -0.95 -3.12
CA PRO A 39 -9.14 -1.65 -2.17
C PRO A 39 -9.14 -3.15 -2.45
N ALA A 40 -9.30 -3.94 -1.39
CA ALA A 40 -9.32 -5.40 -1.52
C ALA A 40 -10.59 -5.89 -2.25
N THR A 41 -11.70 -5.18 -2.05
CA THR A 41 -12.98 -5.45 -2.71
C THR A 41 -13.63 -4.13 -3.13
N VAL A 42 -14.62 -4.20 -4.03
CA VAL A 42 -15.34 -2.99 -4.48
C VAL A 42 -16.19 -2.35 -3.37
N GLU A 43 -16.57 -3.12 -2.36
CA GLU A 43 -17.38 -2.65 -1.23
C GLU A 43 -16.53 -2.03 -0.11
N GLU A 44 -15.21 -2.24 -0.14
CA GLU A 44 -14.33 -1.74 0.91
C GLU A 44 -14.31 -0.22 0.94
N HIS A 45 -14.46 0.36 2.13
CA HIS A 45 -14.25 1.79 2.31
C HIS A 45 -12.81 2.16 1.91
N HIS A 46 -12.66 3.13 1.03
CA HIS A 46 -11.38 3.42 0.41
C HIS A 46 -11.15 4.91 0.22
N TYR A 47 -9.94 5.35 0.54
CA TYR A 47 -9.44 6.69 0.27
C TYR A 47 -8.55 6.64 -0.98
N PRO A 48 -8.86 7.39 -2.05
CA PRO A 48 -8.24 7.20 -3.36
C PRO A 48 -6.86 7.86 -3.47
N LEU A 49 -5.85 7.29 -2.82
CA LEU A 49 -4.48 7.82 -2.89
C LEU A 49 -3.91 7.86 -4.31
N LEU A 50 -4.30 6.93 -5.18
CA LEU A 50 -3.82 6.91 -6.57
C LEU A 50 -4.38 8.08 -7.39
N ALA A 51 -5.65 8.42 -7.18
CA ALA A 51 -6.34 9.43 -7.98
C ALA A 51 -6.24 10.84 -7.40
N ASP A 52 -6.08 10.95 -6.09
CA ASP A 52 -6.13 12.24 -5.38
C ASP A 52 -4.73 12.73 -5.01
N ALA A 53 -4.17 13.60 -5.84
CA ALA A 53 -2.84 14.18 -5.62
C ALA A 53 -2.77 15.02 -4.34
N GLY A 54 -3.85 15.69 -3.96
CA GLY A 54 -3.91 16.45 -2.71
C GLY A 54 -3.83 15.54 -1.49
N LEU A 55 -4.54 14.41 -1.53
CA LEU A 55 -4.48 13.41 -0.47
C LEU A 55 -3.07 12.82 -0.36
N ARG A 56 -2.41 12.53 -1.48
CA ARG A 56 -1.02 12.08 -1.47
C ARG A 56 -0.10 13.10 -0.81
N ARG A 57 -0.21 14.37 -1.17
CA ARG A 57 0.63 15.42 -0.59
C ARG A 57 0.44 15.54 0.92
N ARG A 58 -0.80 15.49 1.39
CA ARG A 58 -1.10 15.54 2.83
C ARG A 58 -0.53 14.34 3.57
N THR A 59 -0.63 13.16 2.97
CA THR A 59 -0.08 11.93 3.56
C THR A 59 1.44 11.99 3.63
N LEU A 60 2.11 12.42 2.55
CA LEU A 60 3.56 12.59 2.52
C LEU A 60 4.03 13.59 3.58
N ALA A 61 3.30 14.69 3.75
CA ALA A 61 3.63 15.70 4.76
C ALA A 61 3.56 15.10 6.18
N ARG A 62 2.52 14.31 6.48
CA ARG A 62 2.39 13.65 7.79
C ARG A 62 3.50 12.63 8.03
N LEU A 63 3.88 11.86 7.00
CA LEU A 63 5.01 10.94 7.09
C LEU A 63 6.30 11.68 7.40
N ARG A 64 6.57 12.75 6.66
CA ARG A 64 7.77 13.57 6.88
C ARG A 64 7.81 14.17 8.28
N ASP A 65 6.71 14.75 8.72
CA ASP A 65 6.64 15.47 9.98
C ASP A 65 6.68 14.54 11.20
N SER A 66 6.12 13.33 11.07
CA SER A 66 6.08 12.35 12.16
C SER A 66 7.31 11.45 12.24
N GLY A 67 8.03 11.30 11.14
CA GLY A 67 9.12 10.32 11.04
C GLY A 67 8.65 8.89 10.80
N VAL A 68 7.33 8.65 10.72
CA VAL A 68 6.78 7.33 10.36
C VAL A 68 7.09 7.07 8.88
N ARG A 69 7.46 5.84 8.54
CA ARG A 69 7.83 5.44 7.19
C ARG A 69 6.80 4.49 6.60
N THR A 70 6.73 4.44 5.29
CA THR A 70 5.90 3.46 4.59
C THR A 70 6.68 2.17 4.43
N LEU A 71 6.18 1.08 4.99
CA LEU A 71 6.79 -0.24 4.83
C LEU A 71 6.34 -0.88 3.52
N ASP A 72 5.04 -0.92 3.30
CA ASP A 72 4.46 -1.54 2.11
C ASP A 72 3.27 -0.74 1.59
N VAL A 73 2.92 -1.03 0.35
CA VAL A 73 1.67 -0.62 -0.27
C VAL A 73 0.91 -1.88 -0.69
N GLU A 74 -0.41 -1.79 -0.75
CA GLU A 74 -1.28 -2.93 -1.01
C GLU A 74 -2.52 -2.48 -1.79
N ILE A 75 -3.21 -3.32 -2.47
CA ILE A 75 -2.96 -4.73 -2.71
C ILE A 75 -3.13 -4.99 -4.21
N LEU A 76 -2.18 -5.69 -4.79
CA LEU A 76 -2.26 -6.15 -6.18
C LEU A 76 -2.76 -7.59 -6.20
N ARG A 77 -3.73 -7.87 -7.08
CA ARG A 77 -4.26 -9.23 -7.24
C ARG A 77 -3.91 -9.75 -8.62
N LEU A 78 -3.29 -10.92 -8.66
CA LEU A 78 -3.05 -11.64 -9.90
C LEU A 78 -4.25 -12.52 -10.18
N ARG A 79 -5.05 -12.13 -11.17
CA ARG A 79 -6.27 -12.81 -11.61
C ARG A 79 -6.07 -13.36 -13.02
N PRO A 80 -6.97 -14.23 -13.51
CA PRO A 80 -6.87 -14.73 -14.88
C PRO A 80 -6.80 -13.64 -15.96
N ASP A 81 -7.46 -12.49 -15.72
CA ASP A 81 -7.51 -11.35 -16.65
C ASP A 81 -6.47 -10.26 -16.36
N THR A 82 -5.52 -10.52 -15.47
CA THR A 82 -4.53 -9.53 -15.08
C THR A 82 -3.66 -9.11 -16.26
N ARG A 83 -3.46 -7.79 -16.37
CA ARG A 83 -2.48 -7.17 -17.25
C ARG A 83 -1.51 -6.39 -16.38
N VAL A 84 -0.28 -6.90 -16.28
CA VAL A 84 0.72 -6.37 -15.34
C VAL A 84 1.01 -4.89 -15.55
N GLY A 85 0.95 -4.40 -16.80
CA GLY A 85 1.12 -2.98 -17.10
C GLY A 85 0.13 -2.05 -16.41
N GLU A 86 -1.04 -2.55 -16.02
CA GLU A 86 -2.05 -1.78 -15.28
C GLU A 86 -1.61 -1.44 -13.86
N PHE A 87 -0.60 -2.12 -13.33
CA PHE A 87 -0.08 -1.88 -11.99
C PHE A 87 0.97 -0.76 -11.93
N ALA A 88 1.33 -0.17 -13.07
CA ALA A 88 2.39 0.86 -13.12
C ALA A 88 2.11 2.02 -12.17
N ALA A 89 0.87 2.51 -12.10
CA ALA A 89 0.50 3.62 -11.23
C ALA A 89 0.70 3.28 -9.74
N VAL A 90 0.38 2.06 -9.35
CA VAL A 90 0.58 1.59 -7.96
C VAL A 90 2.07 1.56 -7.62
N LEU A 91 2.89 1.05 -8.54
CA LEU A 91 4.33 0.96 -8.33
C LEU A 91 4.97 2.35 -8.25
N GLU A 92 4.54 3.28 -9.10
CA GLU A 92 5.02 4.66 -9.08
C GLU A 92 4.67 5.39 -7.79
N VAL A 93 3.43 5.27 -7.35
CA VAL A 93 2.98 5.89 -6.09
C VAL A 93 3.66 5.21 -4.90
N GLY A 94 3.81 3.89 -4.93
CA GLY A 94 4.56 3.16 -3.91
C GLY A 94 5.99 3.68 -3.77
N ALA A 95 6.67 3.93 -4.89
CA ALA A 95 8.01 4.51 -4.89
C ALA A 95 8.02 5.93 -4.34
N GLU A 96 7.03 6.74 -4.66
CA GLU A 96 6.88 8.11 -4.15
C GLU A 96 6.76 8.12 -2.62
N PHE A 97 6.05 7.13 -2.05
CA PHE A 97 5.93 6.97 -0.60
C PHE A 97 7.15 6.30 0.04
N GLY A 98 8.10 5.82 -0.74
CA GLY A 98 9.28 5.13 -0.24
C GLY A 98 8.99 3.71 0.26
N ALA A 99 7.92 3.09 -0.22
CA ALA A 99 7.57 1.73 0.17
C ALA A 99 8.66 0.73 -0.23
N ARG A 100 8.98 -0.18 0.68
CA ARG A 100 9.99 -1.22 0.44
C ARG A 100 9.38 -2.46 -0.20
N TYR A 101 8.09 -2.70 0.01
CA TYR A 101 7.39 -3.90 -0.43
C TYR A 101 6.04 -3.56 -1.03
N VAL A 102 5.57 -4.43 -1.90
CA VAL A 102 4.21 -4.40 -2.43
C VAL A 102 3.56 -5.75 -2.12
N LEU A 103 2.38 -5.71 -1.52
CA LEU A 103 1.62 -6.92 -1.24
C LEU A 103 0.88 -7.38 -2.49
N VAL A 104 1.14 -8.63 -2.86
CA VAL A 104 0.57 -9.27 -4.04
C VAL A 104 -0.17 -10.52 -3.63
N ALA A 105 -1.42 -10.66 -4.04
CA ALA A 105 -2.23 -11.85 -3.79
C ALA A 105 -2.44 -12.65 -5.08
N GLY A 106 -2.22 -13.95 -5.00
CA GLY A 106 -2.52 -14.86 -6.10
C GLY A 106 -3.99 -15.25 -6.10
N ASN A 107 -4.74 -14.83 -7.11
CA ASN A 107 -6.16 -15.11 -7.27
C ASN A 107 -6.45 -15.73 -8.65
N ASP A 108 -5.59 -16.66 -9.06
CA ASP A 108 -5.67 -17.36 -10.34
C ASP A 108 -5.37 -18.83 -10.10
N ASP A 109 -6.31 -19.71 -10.47
CA ASP A 109 -6.17 -21.15 -10.31
C ASP A 109 -5.14 -21.74 -11.28
N ASP A 110 -4.78 -21.04 -12.34
CA ASP A 110 -3.73 -21.43 -13.26
C ASP A 110 -2.37 -21.02 -12.69
N GLU A 111 -1.66 -21.96 -12.11
CA GLU A 111 -0.37 -21.71 -11.46
C GLU A 111 0.67 -21.13 -12.41
N ARG A 112 0.72 -21.61 -13.66
CA ARG A 112 1.70 -21.15 -14.65
C ARG A 112 1.45 -19.69 -15.02
N ARG A 113 0.19 -19.33 -15.32
CA ARG A 113 -0.19 -17.96 -15.64
C ARG A 113 0.08 -17.03 -14.47
N SER A 114 -0.26 -17.48 -13.26
CA SER A 114 0.02 -16.72 -12.03
C SER A 114 1.52 -16.50 -11.85
N ALA A 115 2.33 -17.52 -12.04
CA ALA A 115 3.79 -17.41 -11.94
C ALA A 115 4.37 -16.49 -13.01
N ASP A 116 3.88 -16.58 -14.26
CA ASP A 116 4.34 -15.72 -15.35
C ASP A 116 3.99 -14.26 -15.09
N ASN A 117 2.78 -13.97 -14.59
CA ASN A 117 2.36 -12.62 -14.24
C ASN A 117 3.17 -12.08 -13.07
N PHE A 118 3.43 -12.90 -12.08
CA PHE A 118 4.27 -12.48 -10.94
C PHE A 118 5.68 -12.15 -11.39
N ALA A 119 6.26 -12.98 -12.24
CA ALA A 119 7.59 -12.72 -12.79
C ALA A 119 7.64 -11.43 -13.60
N ALA A 120 6.60 -11.15 -14.40
CA ALA A 120 6.51 -9.92 -15.17
C ALA A 120 6.35 -8.68 -14.29
N LEU A 121 5.69 -8.82 -13.12
CA LEU A 121 5.52 -7.75 -12.16
C LEU A 121 6.86 -7.39 -11.47
N CYS A 122 7.65 -8.38 -11.16
CA CYS A 122 8.97 -8.20 -10.57
C CYS A 122 9.99 -7.69 -11.58
#